data_81e0578f2d0c600be199e698179ba0fc
#
_entry.id   81e0578f2d0c600be199e698179ba0fc
#
_cell.length_a   1.000
_cell.length_b   1.000
_cell.length_c   1.000
_cell.angle_alpha   90.00
_cell.angle_beta   90.00
_cell.angle_gamma   90.00
#
_symmetry.space_group_name_H-M   'P 1'
#
loop_
_entity.id
_entity.type
_entity.pdbx_description
1 polymer ?
#
loop_
_entity_poly.entity_id
_entity_poly.type
_entity_poly.pdbx_seq_one_letter_code
_entity_poly.pdbx_strand_id
1 'polypeptide(L)'
;VVGFAYARPFHERSAYRFTAEDSVYVRADIRGKGVGKALVAALLPRAEARGFRQMIAVIGDSENTGSIGLHISLGFRQVGLLKAVGMKFGRWVDVVQMQKALGEGEKTLPP
;
A
#
# COMPACT_ATOMS: atom_id res chain seq x y z
N VAL A 1 -2.98 10.95 -18.19
CA VAL A 1 -3.23 10.28 -16.92
C VAL A 1 -2.56 11.05 -15.80
N VAL A 2 -3.34 11.50 -14.82
CA VAL A 2 -2.82 12.24 -13.67
C VAL A 2 -2.35 11.31 -12.54
N GLY A 3 -2.90 10.10 -12.49
CA GLY A 3 -2.50 9.10 -11.51
C GLY A 3 -3.30 7.82 -11.67
N PHE A 4 -2.83 6.78 -11.00
CA PHE A 4 -3.53 5.51 -10.95
C PHE A 4 -3.12 4.73 -9.70
N ALA A 5 -3.98 3.81 -9.28
CA ALA A 5 -3.66 2.85 -8.23
C ALA A 5 -4.18 1.49 -8.63
N TYR A 6 -3.50 0.45 -8.19
CA TYR A 6 -3.95 -0.93 -8.41
C TYR A 6 -3.48 -1.81 -7.26
N ALA A 7 -4.14 -2.95 -7.13
CA ALA A 7 -3.74 -3.98 -6.19
C ALA A 7 -3.43 -5.26 -6.94
N ARG A 8 -2.47 -6.01 -6.44
CA ARG A 8 -2.08 -7.32 -6.96
C ARG A 8 -1.93 -8.28 -5.80
N PRO A 9 -1.95 -9.60 -6.03
CA PRO A 9 -1.67 -10.56 -4.97
C PRO A 9 -0.32 -10.26 -4.33
N PHE A 10 -0.27 -10.28 -3.00
CA PHE A 10 0.96 -10.03 -2.26
C PHE A 10 2.04 -11.06 -2.58
N HIS A 11 1.62 -12.32 -2.72
CA HIS A 11 2.53 -13.44 -2.96
C HIS A 11 1.84 -14.49 -3.84
N GLU A 12 2.60 -15.19 -4.66
CA GLU A 12 2.05 -16.20 -5.58
C GLU A 12 1.57 -17.47 -4.87
N ARG A 13 2.10 -17.77 -3.69
CA ARG A 13 1.71 -18.97 -2.95
C ARG A 13 0.28 -18.87 -2.44
N SER A 14 -0.46 -19.98 -2.54
CA SER A 14 -1.88 -20.01 -2.19
C SER A 14 -2.18 -19.66 -0.72
N ALA A 15 -1.21 -19.87 0.17
CA ALA A 15 -1.36 -19.47 1.57
C ALA A 15 -1.60 -17.97 1.73
N TYR A 16 -1.15 -17.15 0.79
CA TYR A 16 -1.23 -15.70 0.85
C TYR A 16 -2.27 -15.12 -0.11
N ARG A 17 -3.20 -15.93 -0.61
CA ARG A 17 -4.18 -15.52 -1.63
C ARG A 17 -5.19 -14.47 -1.14
N PHE A 18 -5.31 -14.27 0.18
CA PHE A 18 -6.22 -13.28 0.75
C PHE A 18 -5.54 -11.96 1.11
N THR A 19 -4.28 -11.79 0.73
CA THR A 19 -3.52 -10.56 0.94
C THR A 19 -3.18 -9.93 -0.40
N ALA A 20 -3.41 -8.63 -0.52
CA ALA A 20 -3.05 -7.85 -1.70
C ALA A 20 -2.01 -6.81 -1.33
N GLU A 21 -1.28 -6.36 -2.33
CA GLU A 21 -0.34 -5.25 -2.21
C GLU A 21 -0.82 -4.12 -3.10
N ASP A 22 -0.88 -2.89 -2.58
CA ASP A 22 -1.25 -1.75 -3.39
C ASP A 22 -0.03 -1.12 -4.06
N SER A 23 -0.30 -0.43 -5.16
CA SER A 23 0.65 0.46 -5.81
C SER A 23 -0.11 1.71 -6.22
N VAL A 24 0.49 2.87 -6.01
CA VAL A 24 -0.12 4.15 -6.36
C VAL A 24 0.92 5.03 -7.05
N TYR A 25 0.49 5.66 -8.12
CA TYR A 25 1.29 6.65 -8.86
C TYR A 25 0.48 7.91 -9.06
N VAL A 26 1.10 9.05 -8.78
CA VAL A 26 0.50 10.36 -9.02
C VAL A 26 1.53 11.21 -9.76
N ARG A 27 1.10 11.87 -10.84
CA ARG A 27 1.96 12.75 -11.61
C ARG A 27 2.55 13.85 -10.71
N ALA A 28 3.84 14.13 -10.88
CA ALA A 28 4.58 14.99 -9.94
C ALA A 28 3.98 16.40 -9.78
N ASP A 29 3.43 16.97 -10.87
CA ASP A 29 2.89 18.34 -10.85
C ASP A 29 1.57 18.48 -10.11
N ILE A 30 0.92 17.35 -9.75
CA ILE A 30 -0.34 17.36 -9.00
C ILE A 30 -0.24 16.67 -7.64
N ARG A 31 0.97 16.34 -7.20
CA ARG A 31 1.16 15.77 -5.86
C ARG A 31 0.77 16.77 -4.78
N GLY A 32 0.32 16.26 -3.65
CA GLY A 32 -0.12 17.08 -2.53
C GLY A 32 -1.55 17.58 -2.62
N LYS A 33 -2.29 17.18 -3.66
CA LYS A 33 -3.69 17.61 -3.87
C LYS A 33 -4.71 16.53 -3.51
N GLY A 34 -4.29 15.48 -2.79
CA GLY A 34 -5.18 14.42 -2.35
C GLY A 34 -5.52 13.38 -3.41
N VAL A 35 -4.92 13.42 -4.58
CA VAL A 35 -5.21 12.46 -5.66
C VAL A 35 -4.80 11.05 -5.27
N GLY A 36 -3.61 10.87 -4.72
CA GLY A 36 -3.12 9.56 -4.28
C GLY A 36 -4.02 8.95 -3.22
N LYS A 37 -4.42 9.75 -2.24
CA LYS A 37 -5.33 9.30 -1.19
C LYS A 37 -6.68 8.87 -1.76
N ALA A 38 -7.24 9.65 -2.69
CA ALA A 38 -8.52 9.32 -3.32
C ALA A 38 -8.43 8.01 -4.12
N LEU A 39 -7.32 7.80 -4.83
CA LEU A 39 -7.10 6.58 -5.61
C LEU A 39 -7.02 5.34 -4.73
N VAL A 40 -6.24 5.39 -3.66
CA VAL A 40 -6.11 4.25 -2.75
C VAL A 40 -7.43 4.03 -2.00
N ALA A 41 -8.09 5.10 -1.55
CA ALA A 41 -9.39 5.00 -0.89
C ALA A 41 -10.43 4.28 -1.76
N ALA A 42 -10.42 4.55 -3.07
CA ALA A 42 -11.32 3.88 -4.01
C ALA A 42 -10.94 2.41 -4.24
N LEU A 43 -9.68 2.07 -4.11
CA LEU A 43 -9.17 0.72 -4.30
C LEU A 43 -9.58 -0.23 -3.17
N LEU A 44 -9.60 0.27 -1.93
CA LEU A 44 -9.82 -0.57 -0.74
C LEU A 44 -11.14 -1.35 -0.77
N PRO A 45 -12.32 -0.73 -1.03
CA PRO A 45 -13.56 -1.50 -1.08
C PRO A 45 -13.60 -2.48 -2.25
N ARG A 46 -12.91 -2.19 -3.35
CA ARG A 46 -12.82 -3.12 -4.48
C ARG A 46 -12.01 -4.36 -4.12
N ALA A 47 -10.91 -4.19 -3.40
CA ALA A 47 -10.10 -5.30 -2.92
C ALA A 47 -10.89 -6.15 -1.92
N GLU A 48 -11.61 -5.51 -1.02
CA GLU A 48 -12.46 -6.21 -0.05
C GLU A 48 -13.54 -7.02 -0.77
N ALA A 49 -14.20 -6.45 -1.78
CA ALA A 49 -15.24 -7.12 -2.57
C ALA A 49 -14.69 -8.34 -3.31
N ARG A 50 -13.41 -8.37 -3.63
CA ARG A 50 -12.76 -9.51 -4.27
C ARG A 50 -12.30 -10.57 -3.28
N GLY A 51 -12.55 -10.37 -1.98
CA GLY A 51 -12.24 -11.35 -0.95
C GLY A 51 -10.90 -11.16 -0.26
N PHE A 52 -10.16 -10.09 -0.57
CA PHE A 52 -8.93 -9.81 0.14
C PHE A 52 -9.22 -9.36 1.57
N ARG A 53 -8.41 -9.85 2.49
CA ARG A 53 -8.55 -9.60 3.94
C ARG A 53 -7.47 -8.70 4.50
N GLN A 54 -6.35 -8.51 3.79
CA GLN A 54 -5.27 -7.63 4.20
C GLN A 54 -4.74 -6.89 2.98
N MET A 55 -4.37 -5.64 3.19
CA MET A 55 -3.67 -4.84 2.18
C MET A 55 -2.31 -4.44 2.73
N ILE A 56 -1.28 -4.70 1.94
CA ILE A 56 0.10 -4.32 2.25
C ILE A 56 0.49 -3.16 1.34
N ALA A 57 1.21 -2.19 1.89
CA ALA A 57 1.85 -1.14 1.12
C ALA A 57 3.35 -1.23 1.36
N VAL A 58 4.12 -1.28 0.28
CA VAL A 58 5.58 -1.28 0.33
C VAL A 58 6.04 0.05 -0.24
N ILE A 59 6.59 0.90 0.62
CA ILE A 59 6.96 2.26 0.26
C ILE A 59 8.47 2.35 0.20
N GLY A 60 9.00 2.50 -1.01
CA GLY A 60 10.43 2.64 -1.24
C GLY A 60 10.88 4.05 -0.89
N ASP A 61 11.74 4.17 0.10
CA ASP A 61 12.25 5.41 0.67
C ASP A 61 11.41 5.87 1.88
N SER A 62 12.00 5.71 3.07
CA SER A 62 11.35 6.10 4.33
C SER A 62 11.16 7.63 4.45
N GLU A 63 11.81 8.41 3.59
CA GLU A 63 11.61 9.86 3.53
C GLU A 63 10.44 10.26 2.63
N ASN A 64 9.76 9.30 2.00
CA ASN A 64 8.56 9.55 1.21
C ASN A 64 7.36 9.78 2.14
N THR A 65 7.37 10.92 2.82
CA THR A 65 6.36 11.28 3.82
C THR A 65 4.96 11.41 3.20
N GLY A 66 4.87 11.78 1.93
CA GLY A 66 3.58 11.88 1.24
C GLY A 66 2.87 10.54 1.15
N SER A 67 3.56 9.49 0.68
CA SER A 67 2.97 8.16 0.56
C SER A 67 2.71 7.54 1.93
N ILE A 68 3.64 7.69 2.88
CA ILE A 68 3.45 7.20 4.24
C ILE A 68 2.24 7.88 4.87
N GLY A 69 2.14 9.20 4.77
CA GLY A 69 1.04 9.97 5.35
C GLY A 69 -0.32 9.61 4.77
N LEU A 70 -0.41 9.42 3.45
CA LEU A 70 -1.68 9.04 2.84
C LEU A 70 -2.13 7.65 3.32
N HIS A 71 -1.22 6.70 3.44
CA HIS A 71 -1.58 5.37 3.94
C HIS A 71 -2.00 5.41 5.41
N ILE A 72 -1.29 6.17 6.26
CA ILE A 72 -1.69 6.37 7.65
C ILE A 72 -3.10 6.96 7.71
N SER A 73 -3.39 7.97 6.89
CA SER A 73 -4.70 8.63 6.90
C SER A 73 -5.84 7.71 6.49
N LEU A 74 -5.54 6.63 5.77
CA LEU A 74 -6.52 5.62 5.36
C LEU A 74 -6.58 4.42 6.29
N GLY A 75 -5.89 4.48 7.43
CA GLY A 75 -5.96 3.43 8.44
C GLY A 75 -4.87 2.38 8.36
N PHE A 76 -3.87 2.55 7.50
CA PHE A 76 -2.71 1.67 7.50
C PHE A 76 -1.83 1.98 8.70
N ARG A 77 -1.13 0.96 9.19
CA ARG A 77 -0.12 1.11 10.24
C ARG A 77 1.22 0.60 9.72
N GLN A 78 2.30 1.15 10.22
CA GLN A 78 3.64 0.66 9.88
C GLN A 78 3.89 -0.65 10.62
N VAL A 79 4.30 -1.68 9.88
CA VAL A 79 4.56 -3.01 10.42
C VAL A 79 6.02 -3.44 10.24
N GLY A 80 6.76 -2.74 9.40
CA GLY A 80 8.17 -3.07 9.19
C GLY A 80 8.96 -1.94 8.57
N LEU A 81 10.27 -2.03 8.75
CA LEU A 81 11.24 -1.13 8.14
C LEU A 81 12.46 -1.95 7.72
N LEU A 82 12.76 -1.96 6.43
CA LEU A 82 13.94 -2.61 5.90
C LEU A 82 14.98 -1.54 5.65
N LYS A 83 16.10 -1.59 6.41
CA LYS A 83 17.13 -0.58 6.34
C LYS A 83 18.07 -0.81 5.17
N ALA A 84 18.34 0.26 4.41
CA ALA A 84 19.42 0.30 3.42
C ALA A 84 19.34 -0.83 2.38
N VAL A 85 18.13 -1.19 1.96
CA VAL A 85 17.92 -2.28 0.98
C VAL A 85 17.88 -1.77 -0.45
N GLY A 86 17.74 -0.47 -0.66
CA GLY A 86 17.71 0.15 -1.98
C GLY A 86 18.84 1.15 -2.16
N MET A 87 19.16 1.44 -3.41
CA MET A 87 20.11 2.49 -3.78
C MET A 87 19.43 3.45 -4.75
N LYS A 88 19.40 4.73 -4.41
CA LYS A 88 18.72 5.72 -5.23
C LYS A 88 19.48 7.05 -5.16
N PHE A 89 19.85 7.56 -6.33
CA PHE A 89 20.58 8.82 -6.44
C PHE A 89 21.82 8.89 -5.54
N GLY A 90 22.61 7.81 -5.51
CA GLY A 90 23.86 7.76 -4.77
C GLY A 90 23.72 7.63 -3.27
N ARG A 91 22.54 7.31 -2.76
CA ARG A 91 22.33 7.08 -1.32
C ARG A 91 21.52 5.81 -1.07
N TRP A 92 21.75 5.21 0.10
CA TRP A 92 20.95 4.08 0.54
C TRP A 92 19.55 4.55 0.93
N VAL A 93 18.54 3.77 0.57
CA VAL A 93 17.16 4.06 0.97
C VAL A 93 16.56 2.86 1.68
N ASP A 94 15.67 3.17 2.62
CA ASP A 94 14.95 2.16 3.38
C ASP A 94 13.62 1.85 2.69
N VAL A 95 13.02 0.72 3.05
CA VAL A 95 11.67 0.36 2.62
C VAL A 95 10.77 0.29 3.84
N VAL A 96 9.66 1.01 3.79
CA VAL A 96 8.63 1.01 4.83
C VAL A 96 7.52 0.06 4.41
N GLN A 97 7.14 -0.85 5.31
CA GLN A 97 6.03 -1.76 5.09
C GLN A 97 4.86 -1.35 5.95
N MET A 98 3.68 -1.21 5.34
CA MET A 98 2.46 -0.82 6.02
C MET A 98 1.37 -1.84 5.75
N GLN A 99 0.39 -1.93 6.63
CA GLN A 99 -0.65 -2.94 6.54
C GLN A 99 -1.99 -2.40 7.04
N LYS A 100 -3.05 -2.81 6.36
CA LYS A 100 -4.42 -2.51 6.77
C LYS A 100 -5.28 -3.75 6.59
N ALA A 101 -6.08 -4.08 7.62
CA ALA A 101 -7.10 -5.11 7.51
C ALA A 101 -8.28 -4.62 6.66
N LEU A 102 -8.84 -5.50 5.85
CA LEU A 102 -10.01 -5.25 5.02
C LEU A 102 -11.18 -6.10 5.50
N GLY A 103 -12.35 -5.48 5.63
CA GLY A 103 -13.55 -6.19 6.09
C GLY A 103 -13.33 -6.84 7.45
N GLU A 104 -13.60 -8.13 7.54
CA GLU A 104 -13.44 -8.90 8.80
C GLU A 104 -11.96 -9.17 9.14
N GLY A 105 -11.04 -8.92 8.20
CA GLY A 105 -9.62 -9.14 8.43
C GLY A 105 -9.32 -10.57 8.85
N GLU A 106 -8.70 -10.73 10.02
CA GLU A 106 -8.38 -12.05 10.59
C GLU A 106 -9.43 -12.55 11.56
N LYS A 107 -10.50 -11.78 11.79
CA LYS A 107 -11.53 -12.13 12.79
C LYS A 107 -12.36 -13.35 12.40
N THR A 108 -12.49 -13.62 11.11
CA THR A 108 -13.21 -14.78 10.58
C THR A 108 -12.37 -15.44 9.50
N LEU A 109 -12.63 -16.71 9.23
CA LEU A 109 -12.00 -17.39 8.10
C LEU A 109 -12.74 -17.03 6.80
N PRO A 110 -12.04 -16.95 5.66
CA PRO A 110 -12.70 -16.73 4.38
C PRO A 110 -13.62 -17.91 4.04
N PRO A 111 -14.73 -17.64 3.35
CA PRO A 111 -15.63 -18.72 2.92
C PRO A 111 -15.00 -19.66 1.90
#